data_2fadbb78e83312ac1df6f672439c8cb2
#
_entry.id   2fadbb78e83312ac1df6f672439c8cb2
#
_cell.length_a   1.000
_cell.length_b   1.000
_cell.length_c   1.000
_cell.angle_alpha   90.00
_cell.angle_beta   90.00
_cell.angle_gamma   90.00
#
_symmetry.space_group_name_H-M   'P 1'
#
loop_
_entity.id
_entity.type
_entity.pdbx_description
1 polymer ?
#
loop_
_entity_poly.entity_id
_entity_poly.type
_entity_poly.pdbx_seq_one_letter_code
_entity_poly.pdbx_strand_id
1 'polypeptide(L)'
;PAVHESVVGIIASRLKEAYTRPAMVFTDAETPGILKGSGRSIDSYNMFEELNRFREMFTAFGGHAMAAGFSIEKERLDELRRKLNEAAVLTDEDITPKLMIDVAMPLAYNSIELTEQIERLEPYGKGNRKPLFAQAAVPVRRAQILGRNKNLLKLQLDTGYGRCVDAIDFDPDTFVNNIKQWFGEDECVKMLNGQPNAVVIDVAYYPTINEYMGRRSLQMKMEAYNKGI
;
A
#
# COMPACT_ATOMS: atom_id res chain seq x y z
N PRO A 1 -6.36 24.84 -11.77
CA PRO A 1 -5.71 24.49 -13.02
C PRO A 1 -6.18 23.10 -13.44
N ALA A 2 -6.62 22.97 -14.71
CA ALA A 2 -7.03 21.67 -15.24
C ALA A 2 -5.79 20.73 -15.25
N VAL A 3 -6.01 19.51 -14.81
CA VAL A 3 -4.97 18.46 -14.83
C VAL A 3 -4.87 17.91 -16.25
N HIS A 4 -3.64 17.72 -16.76
CA HIS A 4 -3.44 17.14 -18.08
C HIS A 4 -4.00 15.71 -18.16
N GLU A 5 -4.64 15.35 -19.29
CA GLU A 5 -5.32 14.05 -19.45
C GLU A 5 -4.40 12.83 -19.23
N SER A 6 -3.10 12.96 -19.54
CA SER A 6 -2.13 11.87 -19.35
C SER A 6 -1.89 11.46 -17.89
N VAL A 7 -2.25 12.32 -16.93
CA VAL A 7 -2.02 12.03 -15.49
C VAL A 7 -3.29 11.68 -14.72
N VAL A 8 -4.49 11.85 -15.32
CA VAL A 8 -5.75 11.52 -14.61
C VAL A 8 -5.81 10.06 -14.16
N GLY A 9 -5.25 9.15 -14.95
CA GLY A 9 -5.17 7.73 -14.59
C GLY A 9 -4.25 7.45 -13.40
N ILE A 10 -3.15 8.21 -13.28
CA ILE A 10 -2.23 8.11 -12.15
C ILE A 10 -2.90 8.63 -10.88
N ILE A 11 -3.61 9.77 -10.98
CA ILE A 11 -4.36 10.34 -9.86
C ILE A 11 -5.47 9.38 -9.41
N ALA A 12 -6.22 8.80 -10.36
CA ALA A 12 -7.24 7.80 -10.04
C ALA A 12 -6.66 6.58 -9.30
N SER A 13 -5.46 6.10 -9.72
CA SER A 13 -4.76 5.02 -9.01
C SER A 13 -4.42 5.40 -7.58
N ARG A 14 -3.86 6.59 -7.38
CA ARG A 14 -3.49 7.08 -6.03
C ARG A 14 -4.70 7.26 -5.12
N LEU A 15 -5.80 7.78 -5.64
CA LEU A 15 -7.05 7.89 -4.87
C LEU A 15 -7.60 6.50 -4.52
N LYS A 16 -7.63 5.57 -5.49
CA LYS A 16 -8.05 4.19 -5.24
C LYS A 16 -7.18 3.53 -4.14
N GLU A 17 -5.87 3.71 -4.17
CA GLU A 17 -4.94 3.19 -3.16
C GLU A 17 -5.15 3.83 -1.79
N ALA A 18 -5.29 5.17 -1.74
CA ALA A 18 -5.44 5.90 -0.48
C ALA A 18 -6.76 5.61 0.24
N TYR A 19 -7.83 5.37 -0.51
CA TYR A 19 -9.18 5.21 0.06
C TYR A 19 -9.74 3.79 -0.07
N THR A 20 -9.06 2.88 -0.73
CA THR A 20 -9.53 1.51 -1.04
C THR A 20 -10.95 1.53 -1.64
N ARG A 21 -11.18 2.43 -2.59
CA ARG A 21 -12.46 2.61 -3.26
C ARG A 21 -12.28 2.80 -4.77
N PRO A 22 -13.28 2.41 -5.59
CA PRO A 22 -13.28 2.82 -6.99
C PRO A 22 -13.16 4.34 -7.10
N ALA A 23 -12.26 4.82 -7.93
CA ALA A 23 -12.01 6.25 -8.10
C ALA A 23 -12.05 6.63 -9.58
N MET A 24 -12.75 7.72 -9.87
CA MET A 24 -12.79 8.31 -11.21
C MET A 24 -12.32 9.76 -11.14
N VAL A 25 -11.43 10.11 -12.06
CA VAL A 25 -10.87 11.46 -12.17
C VAL A 25 -11.18 12.00 -13.56
N PHE A 26 -11.62 13.23 -13.61
CA PHE A 26 -12.02 13.93 -14.83
C PHE A 26 -11.16 15.18 -15.05
N THR A 27 -10.96 15.54 -16.31
CA THR A 27 -10.36 16.80 -16.74
C THR A 27 -11.08 17.34 -17.96
N ASP A 28 -10.97 18.64 -18.23
CA ASP A 28 -11.52 19.20 -19.45
C ASP A 28 -10.83 18.59 -20.68
N ALA A 29 -11.63 18.20 -21.68
CA ALA A 29 -11.13 17.72 -22.97
C ALA A 29 -10.79 18.91 -23.89
N GLU A 30 -10.14 18.64 -25.03
CA GLU A 30 -9.93 19.66 -26.08
C GLU A 30 -11.24 20.20 -26.64
N THR A 31 -12.29 19.35 -26.68
CA THR A 31 -13.63 19.76 -27.10
C THR A 31 -14.33 20.49 -25.95
N PRO A 32 -14.74 21.75 -26.13
CA PRO A 32 -15.46 22.48 -25.09
C PRO A 32 -16.74 21.76 -24.64
N GLY A 33 -16.98 21.76 -23.34
CA GLY A 33 -18.14 21.12 -22.73
C GLY A 33 -18.00 19.60 -22.53
N ILE A 34 -16.92 18.98 -22.97
CA ILE A 34 -16.64 17.56 -22.76
C ILE A 34 -15.55 17.39 -21.69
N LEU A 35 -15.77 16.44 -20.81
CA LEU A 35 -14.78 15.96 -19.86
C LEU A 35 -14.24 14.60 -20.32
N LYS A 36 -12.93 14.43 -20.24
CA LYS A 36 -12.25 13.14 -20.32
C LYS A 36 -11.95 12.63 -18.92
N GLY A 37 -12.05 11.32 -18.72
CA GLY A 37 -11.79 10.73 -17.44
C GLY A 37 -11.11 9.37 -17.50
N SER A 38 -10.52 9.00 -16.39
CA SER A 38 -9.98 7.67 -16.16
C SER A 38 -10.44 7.16 -14.81
N GLY A 39 -10.92 5.91 -14.79
CA GLY A 39 -11.31 5.19 -13.58
C GLY A 39 -10.31 4.11 -13.21
N ARG A 40 -10.20 3.84 -11.92
CA ARG A 40 -9.46 2.71 -11.34
C ARG A 40 -10.32 2.05 -10.28
N SER A 41 -10.31 0.73 -10.26
CA SER A 41 -11.18 -0.06 -9.40
C SER A 41 -10.45 -0.91 -8.38
N ILE A 42 -11.23 -1.48 -7.48
CA ILE A 42 -10.87 -2.52 -6.52
C ILE A 42 -11.45 -3.86 -7.00
N ASP A 43 -10.95 -4.97 -6.46
CA ASP A 43 -11.32 -6.32 -6.93
C ASP A 43 -12.82 -6.62 -6.79
N SER A 44 -13.48 -6.05 -5.78
CA SER A 44 -14.91 -6.22 -5.51
C SER A 44 -15.84 -5.34 -6.35
N TYR A 45 -15.30 -4.47 -7.24
CA TYR A 45 -16.10 -3.57 -8.07
C TYR A 45 -15.67 -3.63 -9.52
N ASN A 46 -16.47 -4.29 -10.37
CA ASN A 46 -16.21 -4.35 -11.81
C ASN A 46 -16.55 -3.01 -12.47
N MET A 47 -15.53 -2.15 -12.63
CA MET A 47 -15.70 -0.80 -13.19
C MET A 47 -16.37 -0.80 -14.56
N PHE A 48 -16.02 -1.75 -15.42
CA PHE A 48 -16.62 -1.82 -16.77
C PHE A 48 -18.11 -2.13 -16.72
N GLU A 49 -18.53 -3.14 -15.97
CA GLU A 49 -19.94 -3.52 -15.86
C GLU A 49 -20.76 -2.42 -15.21
N GLU A 50 -20.27 -1.82 -14.13
CA GLU A 50 -20.99 -0.77 -13.41
C GLU A 50 -21.16 0.50 -14.26
N LEU A 51 -20.12 0.92 -14.98
CA LEU A 51 -20.24 2.05 -15.90
C LEU A 51 -21.10 1.72 -17.13
N ASN A 52 -21.05 0.48 -17.61
CA ASN A 52 -21.86 0.05 -18.76
C ASN A 52 -23.37 0.09 -18.47
N ARG A 53 -23.81 0.03 -17.21
CA ARG A 53 -25.21 0.25 -16.81
C ARG A 53 -25.73 1.65 -17.16
N PHE A 54 -24.80 2.59 -17.33
CA PHE A 54 -25.09 4.00 -17.67
C PHE A 54 -24.40 4.41 -18.96
N ARG A 55 -24.25 3.46 -19.90
CA ARG A 55 -23.49 3.63 -21.15
C ARG A 55 -23.96 4.85 -21.96
N GLU A 56 -25.26 5.15 -21.92
CA GLU A 56 -25.87 6.29 -22.64
C GLU A 56 -25.46 7.66 -22.10
N MET A 57 -24.84 7.72 -20.93
CA MET A 57 -24.32 8.97 -20.37
C MET A 57 -22.96 9.36 -20.93
N PHE A 58 -22.26 8.42 -21.55
CA PHE A 58 -20.90 8.64 -22.06
C PHE A 58 -20.90 8.89 -23.58
N THR A 59 -20.14 9.89 -24.02
CA THR A 59 -19.87 10.12 -25.43
C THR A 59 -18.82 9.14 -25.97
N ALA A 60 -17.86 8.71 -25.11
CA ALA A 60 -16.93 7.64 -25.37
C ALA A 60 -16.69 6.84 -24.07
N PHE A 61 -16.56 5.52 -24.19
CA PHE A 61 -16.38 4.64 -23.04
C PHE A 61 -15.69 3.34 -23.47
N GLY A 62 -14.72 2.90 -22.68
CA GLY A 62 -14.04 1.62 -22.87
C GLY A 62 -13.17 1.27 -21.68
N GLY A 63 -12.88 -0.02 -21.50
CA GLY A 63 -12.07 -0.47 -20.35
C GLY A 63 -12.25 -1.95 -20.04
N HIS A 64 -11.93 -2.29 -18.82
CA HIS A 64 -12.07 -3.63 -18.23
C HIS A 64 -12.41 -3.51 -16.73
N ALA A 65 -12.57 -4.64 -16.04
CA ALA A 65 -12.98 -4.66 -14.63
C ALA A 65 -12.22 -3.70 -13.72
N MET A 66 -10.90 -3.53 -13.91
CA MET A 66 -10.03 -2.77 -13.00
C MET A 66 -9.77 -1.33 -13.46
N ALA A 67 -10.08 -0.97 -14.71
CA ALA A 67 -9.84 0.37 -15.25
C ALA A 67 -10.74 0.69 -16.43
N ALA A 68 -11.16 1.95 -16.51
CA ALA A 68 -11.93 2.45 -17.65
C ALA A 68 -11.46 3.86 -18.05
N GLY A 69 -11.56 4.13 -19.36
CA GLY A 69 -11.45 5.47 -19.93
C GLY A 69 -12.80 5.91 -20.47
N PHE A 70 -13.14 7.17 -20.31
CA PHE A 70 -14.45 7.67 -20.72
C PHE A 70 -14.43 9.16 -21.05
N SER A 71 -15.42 9.57 -21.83
CA SER A 71 -15.74 10.98 -22.08
C SER A 71 -17.22 11.21 -21.80
N ILE A 72 -17.54 12.38 -21.24
CA ILE A 72 -18.91 12.73 -20.84
C ILE A 72 -19.12 14.25 -21.02
N GLU A 73 -20.35 14.65 -21.31
CA GLU A 73 -20.74 16.05 -21.24
C GLU A 73 -20.63 16.58 -19.80
N LYS A 74 -20.02 17.74 -19.61
CA LYS A 74 -19.74 18.32 -18.28
C LYS A 74 -21.00 18.47 -17.44
N GLU A 75 -22.10 18.81 -18.06
CA GLU A 75 -23.42 19.00 -17.43
C GLU A 75 -24.00 17.71 -16.85
N ARG A 76 -23.59 16.55 -17.37
CA ARG A 76 -24.06 15.23 -16.91
C ARG A 76 -23.23 14.63 -15.79
N LEU A 77 -22.11 15.27 -15.39
CA LEU A 77 -21.20 14.72 -14.41
C LEU A 77 -21.87 14.48 -13.05
N ASP A 78 -22.64 15.45 -12.56
CA ASP A 78 -23.31 15.33 -11.25
C ASP A 78 -24.39 14.26 -11.27
N GLU A 79 -25.10 14.11 -12.38
CA GLU A 79 -26.07 13.03 -12.57
C GLU A 79 -25.38 11.66 -12.54
N LEU A 80 -24.27 11.51 -13.27
CA LEU A 80 -23.49 10.28 -13.27
C LEU A 80 -22.99 9.93 -11.85
N ARG A 81 -22.43 10.91 -11.14
CA ARG A 81 -21.97 10.75 -9.77
C ARG A 81 -23.06 10.25 -8.85
N ARG A 82 -24.24 10.84 -8.92
CA ARG A 82 -25.41 10.42 -8.11
C ARG A 82 -25.81 8.99 -8.45
N LYS A 83 -26.00 8.68 -9.73
CA LYS A 83 -26.42 7.34 -10.20
C LYS A 83 -25.44 6.25 -9.80
N LEU A 84 -24.14 6.49 -9.94
CA LEU A 84 -23.10 5.52 -9.56
C LEU A 84 -23.07 5.29 -8.05
N ASN A 85 -23.21 6.33 -7.23
CA ASN A 85 -23.27 6.18 -5.77
C ASN A 85 -24.53 5.45 -5.31
N GLU A 86 -25.68 5.69 -5.95
CA GLU A 86 -26.94 4.98 -5.65
C GLU A 86 -26.91 3.52 -6.08
N ALA A 87 -26.19 3.21 -7.16
CA ALA A 87 -26.07 1.85 -7.70
C ALA A 87 -24.97 1.02 -7.04
N ALA A 88 -24.00 1.66 -6.41
CA ALA A 88 -22.87 0.97 -5.81
C ALA A 88 -23.29 0.16 -4.59
N VAL A 89 -23.02 -1.14 -4.63
CA VAL A 89 -23.22 -2.06 -3.51
C VAL A 89 -21.85 -2.51 -3.03
N LEU A 90 -21.25 -1.74 -2.11
CA LEU A 90 -19.98 -2.05 -1.48
C LEU A 90 -20.16 -2.18 0.02
N THR A 91 -19.66 -3.26 0.57
CA THR A 91 -19.64 -3.51 2.02
C THR A 91 -18.37 -2.96 2.65
N ASP A 92 -18.33 -2.85 3.98
CA ASP A 92 -17.11 -2.47 4.70
C ASP A 92 -15.98 -3.46 4.45
N GLU A 93 -16.29 -4.73 4.22
CA GLU A 93 -15.31 -5.74 3.86
C GLU A 93 -14.68 -5.49 2.48
N ASP A 94 -15.46 -5.03 1.51
CA ASP A 94 -15.00 -4.73 0.15
C ASP A 94 -14.04 -3.55 0.10
N ILE A 95 -14.20 -2.59 1.00
CA ILE A 95 -13.42 -1.35 1.08
C ILE A 95 -12.35 -1.39 2.18
N THR A 96 -12.20 -2.51 2.87
CA THR A 96 -11.10 -2.73 3.83
C THR A 96 -9.87 -3.20 3.07
N PRO A 97 -8.71 -2.53 3.23
CA PRO A 97 -7.47 -2.97 2.62
C PRO A 97 -7.11 -4.38 3.06
N LYS A 98 -6.91 -5.30 2.10
CA LYS A 98 -6.50 -6.68 2.36
C LYS A 98 -5.08 -6.88 1.87
N LEU A 99 -4.23 -7.43 2.73
CA LEU A 99 -2.88 -7.81 2.38
C LEU A 99 -2.79 -9.33 2.31
N MET A 100 -2.48 -9.86 1.12
CA MET A 100 -2.30 -11.28 0.93
C MET A 100 -0.90 -11.69 1.38
N ILE A 101 -0.82 -12.48 2.44
CA ILE A 101 0.42 -13.05 2.96
C ILE A 101 0.58 -14.44 2.37
N ASP A 102 1.70 -14.70 1.70
CA ASP A 102 1.97 -15.98 1.07
C ASP A 102 2.44 -17.02 2.10
N VAL A 103 3.28 -16.61 3.06
CA VAL A 103 3.81 -17.52 4.08
C VAL A 103 3.92 -16.82 5.45
N ALA A 104 3.32 -17.43 6.47
CA ALA A 104 3.60 -17.07 7.87
C ALA A 104 4.97 -17.66 8.25
N MET A 105 6.02 -16.84 8.20
CA MET A 105 7.40 -17.29 8.42
C MET A 105 8.07 -16.46 9.52
N PRO A 106 8.58 -17.12 10.57
CA PRO A 106 9.35 -16.43 11.61
C PRO A 106 10.59 -15.74 11.03
N LEU A 107 10.89 -14.53 11.52
CA LEU A 107 12.05 -13.73 11.11
C LEU A 107 13.37 -14.51 11.24
N ALA A 108 13.45 -15.42 12.23
CA ALA A 108 14.64 -16.24 12.48
C ALA A 108 14.99 -17.22 11.35
N TYR A 109 14.03 -17.58 10.48
CA TYR A 109 14.27 -18.48 9.35
C TYR A 109 14.85 -17.78 8.12
N ASN A 110 14.86 -16.46 8.12
CA ASN A 110 15.43 -15.73 6.99
C ASN A 110 16.97 -15.81 7.02
N SER A 111 17.55 -16.00 5.85
CA SER A 111 18.99 -15.99 5.63
C SER A 111 19.32 -15.29 4.30
N ILE A 112 20.59 -14.97 4.09
CA ILE A 112 21.06 -14.42 2.81
C ILE A 112 20.79 -15.45 1.69
N GLU A 113 21.07 -16.73 1.94
CA GLU A 113 20.89 -17.80 0.97
C GLU A 113 19.41 -17.98 0.56
N LEU A 114 18.50 -17.92 1.52
CA LEU A 114 17.05 -17.96 1.23
C LEU A 114 16.64 -16.73 0.41
N THR A 115 17.14 -15.55 0.76
CA THR A 115 16.83 -14.32 0.03
C THR A 115 17.32 -14.40 -1.43
N GLU A 116 18.53 -14.91 -1.67
CA GLU A 116 19.06 -15.14 -3.01
C GLU A 116 18.23 -16.17 -3.81
N GLN A 117 17.69 -17.20 -3.16
CA GLN A 117 16.79 -18.15 -3.81
C GLN A 117 15.45 -17.49 -4.22
N ILE A 118 14.92 -16.61 -3.36
CA ILE A 118 13.71 -15.84 -3.66
C ILE A 118 13.98 -14.88 -4.84
N GLU A 119 15.12 -14.21 -4.89
CA GLU A 119 15.50 -13.33 -6.00
C GLU A 119 15.59 -14.05 -7.36
N ARG A 120 15.86 -15.36 -7.38
CA ARG A 120 15.83 -16.16 -8.64
C ARG A 120 14.42 -16.31 -9.23
N LEU A 121 13.37 -15.99 -8.48
CA LEU A 121 11.99 -15.97 -9.00
C LEU A 121 11.68 -14.70 -9.81
N GLU A 122 12.58 -13.73 -9.86
CA GLU A 122 12.44 -12.53 -10.69
C GLU A 122 12.44 -12.85 -12.20
N PRO A 123 11.76 -12.03 -13.04
CA PRO A 123 11.12 -10.75 -12.71
C PRO A 123 9.74 -10.91 -12.08
N TYR A 124 9.48 -10.14 -11.03
CA TYR A 124 8.17 -10.05 -10.40
C TYR A 124 7.21 -9.15 -11.19
N GLY A 125 5.92 -9.47 -11.13
CA GLY A 125 4.89 -8.70 -11.82
C GLY A 125 3.51 -9.35 -11.73
N LYS A 126 2.63 -9.00 -12.66
CA LYS A 126 1.29 -9.59 -12.73
C LYS A 126 1.40 -11.09 -13.05
N GLY A 127 0.86 -11.94 -12.15
CA GLY A 127 0.94 -13.41 -12.28
C GLY A 127 2.18 -14.04 -11.64
N ASN A 128 3.18 -13.25 -11.24
CA ASN A 128 4.35 -13.70 -10.46
C ASN A 128 4.65 -12.66 -9.38
N ARG A 129 3.88 -12.65 -8.32
CA ARG A 129 4.06 -11.69 -7.21
C ARG A 129 5.30 -12.05 -6.39
N LYS A 130 5.98 -11.01 -5.87
CA LYS A 130 7.04 -11.24 -4.89
C LYS A 130 6.42 -11.86 -3.64
N PRO A 131 6.96 -13.00 -3.13
CA PRO A 131 6.42 -13.65 -1.94
C PRO A 131 6.48 -12.71 -0.73
N LEU A 132 5.34 -12.51 -0.08
CA LEU A 132 5.21 -11.72 1.13
C LEU A 132 5.16 -12.63 2.35
N PHE A 133 6.03 -12.36 3.30
CA PHE A 133 6.14 -13.09 4.56
C PHE A 133 5.57 -12.29 5.71
N ALA A 134 5.12 -12.98 6.76
CA ALA A 134 4.65 -12.30 7.96
C ALA A 134 5.00 -13.08 9.23
N GLN A 135 5.16 -12.34 10.32
CA GLN A 135 5.23 -12.87 11.67
C GLN A 135 4.42 -11.99 12.62
N ALA A 136 3.63 -12.63 13.47
CA ALA A 136 2.90 -11.97 14.55
C ALA A 136 3.76 -11.83 15.81
N ALA A 137 3.35 -10.90 16.67
CA ALA A 137 3.89 -10.70 18.03
C ALA A 137 5.42 -10.52 18.08
N VAL A 138 5.96 -9.68 17.18
CA VAL A 138 7.42 -9.40 17.10
C VAL A 138 7.77 -8.25 18.04
N PRO A 139 8.63 -8.45 19.06
CA PRO A 139 9.12 -7.35 19.90
C PRO A 139 10.04 -6.41 19.13
N VAL A 140 9.85 -5.11 19.30
CA VAL A 140 10.72 -4.07 18.72
C VAL A 140 11.75 -3.67 19.77
N ARG A 141 13.00 -4.04 19.57
CA ARG A 141 14.09 -3.70 20.52
C ARG A 141 14.49 -2.25 20.43
N ARG A 142 14.50 -1.71 19.22
CA ARG A 142 14.91 -0.33 18.96
C ARG A 142 14.33 0.17 17.65
N ALA A 143 14.08 1.48 17.59
CA ALA A 143 13.77 2.20 16.36
C ALA A 143 14.69 3.41 16.21
N GLN A 144 15.11 3.72 14.98
CA GLN A 144 15.94 4.86 14.63
C GLN A 144 15.41 5.52 13.38
N ILE A 145 15.25 6.83 13.42
CA ILE A 145 14.89 7.62 12.24
C ILE A 145 16.17 8.10 11.59
N LEU A 146 16.37 7.73 10.34
CA LEU A 146 17.60 7.95 9.58
C LEU A 146 17.32 8.75 8.29
N GLY A 147 18.41 9.12 7.61
CA GLY A 147 18.38 9.88 6.38
C GLY A 147 18.37 11.40 6.60
N ARG A 148 18.87 12.14 5.61
CA ARG A 148 18.96 13.62 5.66
C ARG A 148 17.59 14.26 5.85
N ASN A 149 16.55 13.64 5.25
CA ASN A 149 15.17 14.11 5.32
C ASN A 149 14.35 13.39 6.39
N LYS A 150 14.98 12.57 7.26
CA LYS A 150 14.30 11.78 8.29
C LYS A 150 13.16 10.90 7.75
N ASN A 151 13.32 10.35 6.59
CA ASN A 151 12.31 9.58 5.84
C ASN A 151 12.59 8.06 5.81
N LEU A 152 13.51 7.59 6.61
CA LEU A 152 13.83 6.17 6.76
C LEU A 152 13.74 5.79 8.23
N LEU A 153 12.91 4.83 8.53
CA LEU A 153 12.85 4.15 9.82
C LEU A 153 13.65 2.87 9.75
N LYS A 154 14.57 2.69 10.70
CA LYS A 154 15.29 1.44 10.91
C LYS A 154 14.88 0.85 12.24
N LEU A 155 14.38 -0.38 12.21
CA LEU A 155 13.98 -1.14 13.39
C LEU A 155 14.96 -2.27 13.65
N GLN A 156 15.14 -2.63 14.92
CA GLN A 156 15.72 -3.88 15.36
C GLN A 156 14.60 -4.77 15.90
N LEU A 157 14.21 -5.76 15.11
CA LEU A 157 13.17 -6.73 15.44
C LEU A 157 13.78 -7.94 16.13
N ASP A 158 13.22 -8.34 17.25
CA ASP A 158 13.66 -9.53 17.96
C ASP A 158 13.25 -10.79 17.21
N THR A 159 14.21 -11.63 16.90
CA THR A 159 13.97 -12.94 16.28
C THR A 159 13.91 -14.08 17.28
N GLY A 160 14.01 -13.78 18.56
CA GLY A 160 14.18 -14.76 19.65
C GLY A 160 15.63 -15.11 19.95
N TYR A 161 15.86 -15.75 21.08
CA TYR A 161 17.19 -16.21 21.55
C TYR A 161 18.25 -15.12 21.61
N GLY A 162 17.87 -13.87 21.89
CA GLY A 162 18.77 -12.72 21.98
C GLY A 162 19.33 -12.22 20.65
N ARG A 163 18.76 -12.63 19.52
CA ARG A 163 19.12 -12.17 18.19
C ARG A 163 18.11 -11.16 17.66
N CYS A 164 18.60 -10.24 16.84
CA CYS A 164 17.77 -9.25 16.15
C CYS A 164 18.07 -9.25 14.66
N VAL A 165 17.07 -8.84 13.89
CA VAL A 165 17.22 -8.52 12.47
C VAL A 165 16.84 -7.06 12.23
N ASP A 166 17.56 -6.40 11.33
CA ASP A 166 17.23 -5.06 10.90
C ASP A 166 16.02 -5.06 9.98
N ALA A 167 15.07 -4.15 10.22
CA ALA A 167 13.97 -3.88 9.32
C ALA A 167 13.92 -2.40 8.94
N ILE A 168 13.41 -2.10 7.75
CA ILE A 168 13.26 -0.72 7.26
C ILE A 168 11.81 -0.44 6.85
N ASP A 169 11.40 0.78 7.11
CA ASP A 169 10.17 1.39 6.64
C ASP A 169 10.44 2.81 6.13
N PHE A 170 9.62 3.32 5.24
CA PHE A 170 9.81 4.64 4.61
C PHE A 170 8.81 5.70 5.08
N ASP A 171 8.00 5.37 6.10
CA ASP A 171 7.06 6.30 6.73
C ASP A 171 7.24 6.32 8.27
N PRO A 172 8.35 6.92 8.75
CA PRO A 172 8.64 6.98 10.18
C PRO A 172 7.58 7.74 10.99
N ASP A 173 6.96 8.75 10.41
CA ASP A 173 5.99 9.59 11.13
C ASP A 173 4.71 8.79 11.45
N THR A 174 4.17 8.09 10.47
CA THR A 174 3.02 7.21 10.69
C THR A 174 3.36 6.09 11.68
N PHE A 175 4.54 5.47 11.58
CA PHE A 175 4.96 4.44 12.51
C PHE A 175 5.01 4.96 13.94
N VAL A 176 5.70 6.07 14.19
CA VAL A 176 5.82 6.66 15.54
C VAL A 176 4.47 7.05 16.11
N ASN A 177 3.58 7.64 15.30
CA ASN A 177 2.24 8.00 15.74
C ASN A 177 1.40 6.77 16.12
N ASN A 178 1.46 5.69 15.34
CA ASN A 178 0.78 4.44 15.65
C ASN A 178 1.31 3.81 16.94
N ILE A 179 2.63 3.77 17.14
CA ILE A 179 3.22 3.24 18.38
C ILE A 179 2.78 4.06 19.60
N LYS A 180 2.77 5.39 19.51
CA LYS A 180 2.25 6.25 20.58
C LYS A 180 0.80 5.97 20.89
N GLN A 181 -0.02 5.80 19.88
CA GLN A 181 -1.44 5.49 20.03
C GLN A 181 -1.67 4.11 20.67
N TRP A 182 -0.88 3.10 20.30
CA TRP A 182 -1.08 1.72 20.73
C TRP A 182 -0.45 1.39 22.10
N PHE A 183 0.71 1.98 22.41
CA PHE A 183 1.53 1.63 23.58
C PHE A 183 1.79 2.81 24.50
N GLY A 184 1.44 4.03 24.12
CA GLY A 184 1.70 5.25 24.87
C GLY A 184 3.02 5.92 24.55
N GLU A 185 3.13 7.18 24.94
CA GLU A 185 4.31 8.04 24.67
C GLU A 185 5.59 7.46 25.32
N ASP A 186 5.50 6.98 26.57
CA ASP A 186 6.65 6.48 27.32
C ASP A 186 7.30 5.26 26.63
N GLU A 187 6.49 4.31 26.18
CA GLU A 187 7.01 3.12 25.49
C GLU A 187 7.61 3.47 24.13
N CYS A 188 7.02 4.44 23.41
CA CYS A 188 7.60 4.96 22.18
C CYS A 188 8.97 5.60 22.42
N VAL A 189 9.11 6.44 23.45
CA VAL A 189 10.38 7.09 23.83
C VAL A 189 11.43 6.05 24.22
N LYS A 190 11.08 5.05 25.01
CA LYS A 190 11.99 3.93 25.37
C LYS A 190 12.48 3.20 24.12
N MET A 191 11.59 2.83 23.20
CA MET A 191 11.92 2.17 21.95
C MET A 191 12.90 3.01 21.10
N LEU A 192 12.64 4.31 20.93
CA LEU A 192 13.52 5.22 20.17
C LEU A 192 14.90 5.36 20.79
N ASN A 193 14.99 5.31 22.11
CA ASN A 193 16.25 5.37 22.86
C ASN A 193 16.96 4.01 23.01
N GLY A 194 16.37 2.92 22.51
CA GLY A 194 16.91 1.58 22.63
C GLY A 194 16.90 1.04 24.06
N GLN A 195 15.95 1.52 24.87
CA GLN A 195 15.70 1.04 26.23
C GLN A 195 14.71 -0.14 26.21
N PRO A 196 14.70 -0.98 27.24
CA PRO A 196 13.67 -2.01 27.40
C PRO A 196 12.26 -1.39 27.30
N ASN A 197 11.43 -1.93 26.43
CA ASN A 197 10.10 -1.44 26.13
C ASN A 197 9.13 -2.60 25.86
N ALA A 198 7.83 -2.31 25.86
CA ALA A 198 6.76 -3.29 25.65
C ALA A 198 6.19 -3.26 24.21
N VAL A 199 6.87 -2.64 23.26
CA VAL A 199 6.38 -2.53 21.89
C VAL A 199 6.48 -3.87 21.17
N VAL A 200 5.31 -4.38 20.74
CA VAL A 200 5.16 -5.62 19.98
C VAL A 200 4.30 -5.33 18.74
N ILE A 201 4.75 -5.79 17.59
CA ILE A 201 4.03 -5.59 16.33
C ILE A 201 3.85 -6.91 15.57
N ASP A 202 2.77 -7.01 14.82
CA ASP A 202 2.67 -7.94 13.71
C ASP A 202 3.31 -7.29 12.50
N VAL A 203 4.13 -8.01 11.74
CA VAL A 203 4.85 -7.46 10.61
C VAL A 203 4.72 -8.32 9.38
N ALA A 204 4.39 -7.68 8.24
CA ALA A 204 4.51 -8.26 6.92
C ALA A 204 5.72 -7.66 6.22
N TYR A 205 6.56 -8.51 5.61
CA TYR A 205 7.88 -8.10 5.16
C TYR A 205 8.37 -8.87 3.92
N TYR A 206 9.31 -8.24 3.23
CA TYR A 206 10.14 -8.88 2.22
C TYR A 206 11.57 -8.98 2.74
N PRO A 207 12.20 -10.16 2.76
CA PRO A 207 13.63 -10.26 3.02
C PRO A 207 14.40 -9.61 1.85
N THR A 208 15.44 -8.85 2.19
CA THR A 208 16.30 -8.16 1.23
C THR A 208 17.74 -8.25 1.68
N ILE A 209 18.69 -8.12 0.75
CA ILE A 209 20.09 -8.07 1.04
C ILE A 209 20.52 -6.60 0.95
N ASN A 210 20.99 -6.06 2.07
CA ASN A 210 21.62 -4.76 2.09
C ASN A 210 23.12 -4.92 1.86
N GLU A 211 23.65 -4.22 0.86
CA GLU A 211 25.10 -4.19 0.59
C GLU A 211 25.64 -2.79 0.85
N TYR A 212 26.51 -2.68 1.82
CA TYR A 212 27.14 -1.43 2.19
C TYR A 212 28.63 -1.60 2.45
N MET A 213 29.49 -0.85 1.77
CA MET A 213 30.96 -0.93 1.87
C MET A 213 31.48 -2.37 1.72
N GLY A 214 30.94 -3.15 0.78
CA GLY A 214 31.31 -4.54 0.52
C GLY A 214 30.84 -5.54 1.58
N ARG A 215 30.05 -5.12 2.55
CA ARG A 215 29.45 -6.01 3.55
C ARG A 215 27.99 -6.27 3.18
N ARG A 216 27.62 -7.54 3.09
CA ARG A 216 26.25 -7.99 2.84
C ARG A 216 25.58 -8.35 4.17
N SER A 217 24.41 -7.86 4.37
CA SER A 217 23.60 -8.13 5.58
C SER A 217 22.13 -8.34 5.22
N LEU A 218 21.50 -9.24 5.95
CA LEU A 218 20.06 -9.46 5.83
C LEU A 218 19.29 -8.28 6.42
N GLN A 219 18.28 -7.82 5.70
CA GLN A 219 17.40 -6.74 6.12
C GLN A 219 15.97 -7.06 5.69
N MET A 220 14.99 -6.73 6.51
CA MET A 220 13.57 -6.87 6.18
C MET A 220 13.05 -5.52 5.66
N LYS A 221 12.49 -5.51 4.46
CA LYS A 221 11.69 -4.36 4.01
C LYS A 221 10.26 -4.58 4.49
N MET A 222 9.79 -3.71 5.37
CA MET A 222 8.41 -3.78 5.84
C MET A 222 7.44 -3.36 4.73
N GLU A 223 6.37 -4.10 4.59
CA GLU A 223 5.25 -3.80 3.69
C GLU A 223 4.04 -3.30 4.48
N ALA A 224 3.80 -3.91 5.64
CA ALA A 224 2.77 -3.48 6.57
C ALA A 224 3.09 -3.94 7.99
N TYR A 225 2.45 -3.31 8.94
CA TYR A 225 2.52 -3.69 10.35
C TYR A 225 1.20 -3.37 11.05
N ASN A 226 0.95 -4.04 12.16
CA ASN A 226 -0.19 -3.77 13.04
C ASN A 226 0.26 -3.90 14.50
N LYS A 227 -0.61 -3.49 15.43
CA LYS A 227 -0.39 -3.77 16.85
C LYS A 227 -0.34 -5.29 17.06
N GLY A 228 0.74 -5.78 17.61
CA GLY A 228 0.84 -7.17 18.03
C GLY A 228 -0.05 -7.45 19.27
N ILE A 229 -0.60 -8.63 19.32
CA ILE A 229 -1.44 -9.11 20.43
C ILE A 229 -0.60 -9.95 21.39
#